data_de753276dee6187c31cbb31fc5d8a023
#
_entry.id   de753276dee6187c31cbb31fc5d8a023
#
_cell.length_a   1.000
_cell.length_b   1.000
_cell.length_c   1.000
_cell.angle_alpha   90.00
_cell.angle_beta   90.00
_cell.angle_gamma   90.00
#
_symmetry.space_group_name_H-M   'P 1'
#
loop_
_entity.id
_entity.type
_entity.pdbx_description
1 polymer ?
#
loop_
_entity_poly.entity_id
_entity_poly.type
_entity_poly.pdbx_seq_one_letter_code
_entity_poly.pdbx_strand_id
1 'polypeptide(L)'
;MPELAEVRLTGDFINQSVTEEMSFIGTWKNPVHKLADLDLTNVLLPDEEFKIRAESRGKELKLSITPQESHPFSVMFTLGMGGHFSFGEVQERPKHTHFSFLTVDGERELQFVDIRRFGRWKIGDWNPDRSPDLTIEFEAWSRNIMENIHHKDLAKPFYEFLMNQKWINGYGNYLRAELCERLDINPFWAAKDVVRYDFERFCEIAARLPIEAYFLGGGQIYSWNNPLGVTRDSVVQEWNQWMKAYKNPGFENLIDNGGRRFWYHPKWK
;
A
#
# COMPACT_ATOMS: atom_id res chain seq x y z
N MET A 1 3.74 -1.89 8.49
CA MET A 1 3.98 -2.09 7.04
C MET A 1 2.75 -1.61 6.33
N PRO A 2 2.87 -0.66 5.42
CA PRO A 2 1.73 -0.20 4.66
C PRO A 2 1.01 -1.35 3.95
N GLU A 3 -0.30 -1.42 4.12
CA GLU A 3 -1.21 -2.32 3.44
C GLU A 3 -2.10 -1.50 2.50
N LEU A 4 -3.14 -2.05 1.91
CA LEU A 4 -3.95 -1.35 0.91
C LEU A 4 -4.44 0.03 1.40
N ALA A 5 -4.97 0.08 2.62
CA ALA A 5 -5.52 1.33 3.19
C ALA A 5 -4.45 2.44 3.28
N GLU A 6 -3.26 2.11 3.77
CA GLU A 6 -2.18 3.08 3.93
C GLU A 6 -1.59 3.54 2.59
N VAL A 7 -1.53 2.65 1.59
CA VAL A 7 -1.08 3.02 0.24
C VAL A 7 -2.08 3.97 -0.42
N ARG A 8 -3.38 3.69 -0.27
CA ARG A 8 -4.44 4.59 -0.77
C ARG A 8 -4.40 5.95 -0.09
N LEU A 9 -4.33 5.98 1.25
CA LEU A 9 -4.17 7.22 2.01
C LEU A 9 -2.93 8.02 1.57
N THR A 10 -1.83 7.33 1.24
CA THR A 10 -0.63 7.98 0.72
C THR A 10 -0.89 8.64 -0.65
N GLY A 11 -1.61 7.97 -1.54
CA GLY A 11 -2.02 8.54 -2.83
C GLY A 11 -2.90 9.79 -2.66
N ASP A 12 -3.89 9.72 -1.78
CA ASP A 12 -4.78 10.84 -1.48
C ASP A 12 -4.03 12.01 -0.83
N PHE A 13 -3.09 11.73 0.09
CA PHE A 13 -2.21 12.75 0.67
C PHE A 13 -1.42 13.49 -0.41
N ILE A 14 -0.82 12.76 -1.36
CA ILE A 14 -0.08 13.37 -2.46
C ILE A 14 -1.00 14.28 -3.28
N ASN A 15 -2.17 13.78 -3.68
CA ASN A 15 -3.12 14.54 -4.50
C ASN A 15 -3.70 15.78 -3.79
N GLN A 16 -3.76 15.77 -2.46
CA GLN A 16 -4.16 16.96 -1.68
C GLN A 16 -3.01 17.95 -1.51
N SER A 17 -1.78 17.46 -1.37
CA SER A 17 -0.60 18.30 -1.15
C SER A 17 -0.08 18.92 -2.44
N VAL A 18 -0.19 18.18 -3.54
CA VAL A 18 0.25 18.58 -4.89
C VAL A 18 -0.98 19.00 -5.69
N THR A 19 -1.23 20.31 -5.75
CA THR A 19 -2.36 20.85 -6.51
C THR A 19 -2.11 20.82 -8.02
N GLU A 20 -3.19 20.93 -8.82
CA GLU A 20 -3.09 20.94 -10.29
C GLU A 20 -2.27 22.14 -10.82
N GLU A 21 -2.13 23.21 -10.03
CA GLU A 21 -1.37 24.40 -10.39
C GLU A 21 0.15 24.22 -10.18
N MET A 22 0.55 23.26 -9.33
CA MET A 22 1.96 23.02 -9.04
C MET A 22 2.65 22.32 -10.20
N SER A 23 3.86 22.77 -10.53
CA SER A 23 4.77 22.12 -11.45
C SER A 23 6.06 21.72 -10.75
N PHE A 24 6.69 20.67 -11.26
CA PHE A 24 7.95 20.11 -10.79
C PHE A 24 8.99 20.17 -11.89
N ILE A 25 10.29 20.22 -11.51
CA ILE A 25 11.41 20.34 -12.46
C ILE A 25 12.60 19.48 -12.06
N GLY A 26 12.48 18.24 -11.92
CA GLY A 26 13.60 17.38 -11.58
C GLY A 26 13.41 16.60 -10.28
N THR A 27 14.44 15.85 -9.96
CA THR A 27 14.44 14.94 -8.82
C THR A 27 15.72 15.08 -8.02
N TRP A 28 15.62 14.72 -6.74
CA TRP A 28 16.78 14.53 -5.88
C TRP A 28 16.76 13.14 -5.27
N LYS A 29 17.92 12.51 -5.22
CA LYS A 29 18.10 11.20 -4.58
C LYS A 29 19.19 11.28 -3.53
N ASN A 30 18.92 10.70 -2.36
CA ASN A 30 19.90 10.57 -1.30
C ASN A 30 21.02 9.60 -1.72
N PRO A 31 22.28 10.03 -1.74
CA PRO A 31 23.41 9.19 -2.15
C PRO A 31 23.56 7.89 -1.33
N VAL A 32 23.09 7.86 -0.08
CA VAL A 32 23.19 6.66 0.78
C VAL A 32 22.17 5.58 0.41
N HIS A 33 21.19 5.88 -0.44
CA HIS A 33 20.22 4.88 -0.88
C HIS A 33 20.81 4.01 -2.00
N LYS A 34 20.63 2.67 -1.88
CA LYS A 34 21.26 1.69 -2.78
C LYS A 34 20.64 1.64 -4.19
N LEU A 35 19.38 2.08 -4.33
CA LEU A 35 18.76 2.15 -5.67
C LEU A 35 19.45 3.18 -6.52
N ALA A 36 19.46 2.93 -7.83
CA ALA A 36 19.84 3.94 -8.80
C ALA A 36 18.90 5.14 -8.74
N ASP A 37 19.37 6.28 -9.21
CA ASP A 37 18.51 7.43 -9.48
C ASP A 37 17.49 7.09 -10.58
N LEU A 38 16.42 7.86 -10.68
CA LEU A 38 15.58 7.80 -11.87
C LEU A 38 16.32 8.47 -13.02
N ASP A 39 16.63 7.71 -14.06
CA ASP A 39 17.13 8.29 -15.30
C ASP A 39 15.95 8.88 -16.07
N LEU A 40 15.76 10.18 -15.90
CA LEU A 40 14.71 10.94 -16.59
C LEU A 40 15.09 11.40 -17.98
N THR A 41 16.37 11.29 -18.38
CA THR A 41 16.90 11.82 -19.66
C THR A 41 16.27 11.18 -20.89
N ASN A 42 15.70 9.97 -20.72
CA ASN A 42 15.01 9.27 -21.80
C ASN A 42 13.49 9.55 -21.87
N VAL A 43 12.95 10.31 -20.91
CA VAL A 43 11.50 10.56 -20.78
C VAL A 43 11.14 12.02 -20.59
N LEU A 44 12.11 12.89 -20.26
CA LEU A 44 11.96 14.33 -20.14
C LEU A 44 13.05 15.06 -20.94
N LEU A 45 12.68 16.22 -21.47
CA LEU A 45 13.67 17.18 -21.98
C LEU A 45 14.43 17.85 -20.82
N PRO A 46 15.63 18.39 -21.05
CA PRO A 46 16.33 19.18 -20.05
C PRO A 46 15.46 20.33 -19.54
N ASP A 47 15.40 20.47 -18.21
CA ASP A 47 14.64 21.52 -17.52
C ASP A 47 13.13 21.56 -17.84
N GLU A 48 12.58 20.46 -18.33
CA GLU A 48 11.15 20.36 -18.64
C GLU A 48 10.31 20.26 -17.35
N GLU A 49 9.27 21.09 -17.28
CA GLU A 49 8.30 21.05 -16.21
C GLU A 49 7.28 19.92 -16.40
N PHE A 50 6.83 19.36 -15.28
CA PHE A 50 5.83 18.30 -15.29
C PHE A 50 4.86 18.41 -14.10
N LYS A 51 3.69 17.79 -14.26
CA LYS A 51 2.68 17.61 -13.21
C LYS A 51 2.77 16.20 -12.64
N ILE A 52 2.33 16.05 -11.39
CA ILE A 52 2.30 14.77 -10.69
C ILE A 52 0.87 14.49 -10.20
N ARG A 53 0.39 13.26 -10.44
CA ARG A 53 -0.85 12.73 -9.86
C ARG A 53 -0.59 11.33 -9.32
N ALA A 54 -1.13 11.01 -8.15
CA ALA A 54 -0.97 9.72 -7.51
C ALA A 54 -2.19 8.83 -7.71
N GLU A 55 -1.96 7.54 -7.91
CA GLU A 55 -2.96 6.48 -7.93
C GLU A 55 -2.44 5.29 -7.12
N SER A 56 -3.34 4.58 -6.44
CA SER A 56 -2.99 3.36 -5.70
C SER A 56 -3.72 2.14 -6.25
N ARG A 57 -3.05 0.98 -6.21
CA ARG A 57 -3.62 -0.32 -6.57
C ARG A 57 -3.03 -1.40 -5.66
N GLY A 58 -3.79 -1.83 -4.67
CA GLY A 58 -3.30 -2.73 -3.64
C GLY A 58 -2.12 -2.13 -2.86
N LYS A 59 -0.95 -2.76 -2.95
CA LYS A 59 0.31 -2.28 -2.32
C LYS A 59 1.23 -1.52 -3.27
N GLU A 60 0.73 -1.05 -4.38
CA GLU A 60 1.48 -0.25 -5.34
C GLU A 60 0.96 1.17 -5.37
N LEU A 61 1.85 2.11 -5.45
CA LEU A 61 1.58 3.53 -5.65
C LEU A 61 2.20 3.94 -6.99
N LYS A 62 1.41 4.51 -7.87
CA LYS A 62 1.82 5.05 -9.16
C LYS A 62 1.75 6.56 -9.11
N LEU A 63 2.83 7.23 -9.47
CA LEU A 63 2.84 8.64 -9.76
C LEU A 63 2.83 8.81 -11.28
N SER A 64 1.71 9.28 -11.80
CA SER A 64 1.57 9.68 -13.20
C SER A 64 2.23 11.03 -13.39
N ILE A 65 3.19 11.08 -14.29
CA ILE A 65 3.98 12.27 -14.61
C ILE A 65 3.49 12.77 -15.97
N THR A 66 3.03 14.01 -16.00
CA THR A 66 2.56 14.67 -17.22
C THR A 66 3.48 15.86 -17.54
N PRO A 67 4.48 15.67 -18.43
CA PRO A 67 5.35 16.74 -18.90
C PRO A 67 4.60 17.73 -19.78
N GLN A 68 5.18 18.91 -20.00
CA GLN A 68 4.62 19.94 -20.89
C GLN A 68 4.76 19.57 -22.38
N GLU A 69 5.89 18.98 -22.77
CA GLU A 69 6.24 18.70 -24.17
C GLU A 69 6.46 17.20 -24.44
N SER A 70 7.06 16.48 -23.49
CA SER A 70 7.35 15.04 -23.61
C SER A 70 6.10 14.16 -23.40
N HIS A 71 6.22 12.88 -23.71
CA HIS A 71 5.13 11.92 -23.48
C HIS A 71 4.92 11.64 -22.00
N PRO A 72 3.66 11.53 -21.53
CA PRO A 72 3.34 11.10 -20.17
C PRO A 72 3.98 9.74 -19.85
N PHE A 73 4.46 9.60 -18.61
CA PHE A 73 5.00 8.35 -18.09
C PHE A 73 4.63 8.17 -16.62
N SER A 74 4.99 7.06 -16.02
CA SER A 74 4.69 6.80 -14.62
C SER A 74 5.91 6.36 -13.85
N VAL A 75 5.95 6.72 -12.57
CA VAL A 75 6.92 6.24 -11.60
C VAL A 75 6.19 5.41 -10.55
N MET A 76 6.57 4.14 -10.46
CA MET A 76 6.02 3.20 -9.51
C MET A 76 6.79 3.25 -8.20
N PHE A 77 6.05 3.33 -7.08
CA PHE A 77 6.60 3.23 -5.74
C PHE A 77 6.06 2.01 -4.99
N THR A 78 6.92 1.37 -4.23
CA THR A 78 6.53 0.46 -3.17
C THR A 78 7.01 1.03 -1.85
N LEU A 79 6.11 1.15 -0.87
CA LEU A 79 6.41 1.85 0.38
C LEU A 79 7.25 1.00 1.36
N GLY A 80 7.52 -0.26 1.02
CA GLY A 80 8.30 -1.15 1.89
C GLY A 80 7.63 -1.41 3.22
N MET A 81 8.33 -1.18 4.32
CA MET A 81 7.82 -1.45 5.68
C MET A 81 7.43 -0.20 6.45
N GLY A 82 7.76 0.98 5.98
CA GLY A 82 7.52 2.22 6.71
C GLY A 82 7.72 3.47 5.85
N GLY A 83 7.89 3.28 4.54
CA GLY A 83 7.98 4.39 3.60
C GLY A 83 6.65 5.14 3.51
N HIS A 84 6.75 6.44 3.41
CA HIS A 84 5.63 7.36 3.25
C HIS A 84 6.08 8.59 2.47
N PHE A 85 5.12 9.38 2.03
CA PHE A 85 5.41 10.66 1.41
C PHE A 85 5.17 11.82 2.40
N SER A 86 5.95 12.86 2.26
CA SER A 86 5.73 14.18 2.84
C SER A 86 5.87 15.26 1.75
N PHE A 87 5.30 16.42 1.98
CA PHE A 87 5.44 17.59 1.13
C PHE A 87 5.85 18.76 2.00
N GLY A 88 6.96 19.41 1.68
CA GLY A 88 7.49 20.48 2.52
C GLY A 88 8.69 21.18 1.88
N GLU A 89 9.29 22.08 2.64
CA GLU A 89 10.42 22.88 2.20
C GLU A 89 11.68 22.04 2.02
N VAL A 90 12.46 22.33 0.99
CA VAL A 90 13.75 21.67 0.69
C VAL A 90 14.72 21.82 1.86
N GLN A 91 14.70 22.98 2.52
CA GLN A 91 15.57 23.28 3.67
C GLN A 91 15.22 22.49 4.93
N GLU A 92 13.95 22.06 5.06
CA GLU A 92 13.43 21.27 6.18
C GLU A 92 13.32 19.77 5.84
N ARG A 93 14.06 19.31 4.84
CA ARG A 93 14.03 17.92 4.37
C ARG A 93 14.21 16.91 5.52
N PRO A 94 13.27 15.99 5.75
CA PRO A 94 13.41 14.96 6.78
C PRO A 94 14.66 14.10 6.61
N LYS A 95 15.33 13.76 7.71
CA LYS A 95 16.60 13.00 7.74
C LYS A 95 16.59 11.73 6.89
N HIS A 96 15.43 11.08 6.77
CA HIS A 96 15.27 9.81 6.07
C HIS A 96 14.56 9.94 4.71
N THR A 97 14.59 11.13 4.14
CA THR A 97 14.20 11.33 2.74
C THR A 97 15.24 10.66 1.84
N HIS A 98 14.76 9.83 0.93
CA HIS A 98 15.63 9.07 0.02
C HIS A 98 15.41 9.39 -1.44
N PHE A 99 14.28 9.99 -1.77
CA PHE A 99 13.96 10.48 -3.10
C PHE A 99 12.98 11.64 -2.98
N SER A 100 13.07 12.61 -3.89
CA SER A 100 12.07 13.68 -3.98
C SER A 100 11.94 14.25 -5.40
N PHE A 101 10.78 14.87 -5.63
CA PHE A 101 10.51 15.70 -6.80
C PHE A 101 10.52 17.16 -6.36
N LEU A 102 11.26 17.99 -7.08
CA LEU A 102 11.48 19.40 -6.75
C LEU A 102 10.46 20.28 -7.48
N THR A 103 9.84 21.21 -6.77
CA THR A 103 8.97 22.21 -7.40
C THR A 103 9.81 23.17 -8.25
N VAL A 104 9.18 23.82 -9.26
CA VAL A 104 9.87 24.72 -10.20
C VAL A 104 10.52 25.91 -9.51
N ASP A 105 9.91 26.44 -8.43
CA ASP A 105 10.49 27.50 -7.60
C ASP A 105 11.73 27.04 -6.80
N GLY A 106 11.96 25.72 -6.68
CA GLY A 106 13.04 25.15 -5.89
C GLY A 106 12.86 25.25 -4.38
N GLU A 107 11.72 25.73 -3.91
CA GLU A 107 11.48 25.96 -2.48
C GLU A 107 10.92 24.71 -1.77
N ARG A 108 10.08 23.93 -2.47
CA ARG A 108 9.40 22.76 -1.90
C ARG A 108 9.69 21.49 -2.70
N GLU A 109 9.37 20.38 -2.08
CA GLU A 109 9.54 19.06 -2.69
C GLU A 109 8.52 18.03 -2.19
N LEU A 110 8.13 17.11 -3.06
CA LEU A 110 7.42 15.90 -2.71
C LEU A 110 8.44 14.83 -2.34
N GLN A 111 8.49 14.47 -1.06
CA GLN A 111 9.58 13.71 -0.44
C GLN A 111 9.15 12.29 -0.14
N PHE A 112 9.92 11.29 -0.59
CA PHE A 112 9.78 9.90 -0.15
C PHE A 112 10.70 9.64 1.04
N VAL A 113 10.10 9.39 2.20
CA VAL A 113 10.76 9.19 3.48
C VAL A 113 10.67 7.72 3.87
N ASP A 114 11.81 7.05 4.14
CA ASP A 114 11.84 5.65 4.55
C ASP A 114 13.02 5.33 5.48
N ILE A 115 12.78 5.29 6.77
CA ILE A 115 13.79 4.99 7.80
C ILE A 115 14.50 3.66 7.55
N ARG A 116 13.79 2.65 7.02
CA ARG A 116 14.29 1.29 6.84
C ARG A 116 14.91 1.03 5.46
N ARG A 117 14.68 1.91 4.50
CA ARG A 117 15.19 1.81 3.12
C ARG A 117 14.77 0.53 2.39
N PHE A 118 13.54 0.08 2.61
CA PHE A 118 12.93 -1.05 1.92
C PHE A 118 12.00 -0.64 0.79
N GLY A 119 11.64 0.64 0.76
CA GLY A 119 10.89 1.22 -0.34
C GLY A 119 11.69 1.20 -1.64
N ARG A 120 10.99 1.20 -2.75
CA ARG A 120 11.58 1.16 -4.10
C ARG A 120 10.80 2.06 -5.03
N TRP A 121 11.49 2.55 -6.04
CA TRP A 121 10.91 3.31 -7.14
C TRP A 121 11.51 2.88 -8.48
N LYS A 122 10.74 3.01 -9.54
CA LYS A 122 11.17 2.77 -10.92
C LYS A 122 10.20 3.42 -11.90
N ILE A 123 10.67 3.81 -13.08
CA ILE A 123 9.79 4.13 -14.21
C ILE A 123 9.10 2.85 -14.66
N GLY A 124 7.80 2.93 -14.95
CA GLY A 124 7.01 1.79 -15.39
C GLY A 124 5.53 1.92 -15.03
N ASP A 125 4.81 0.84 -15.15
CA ASP A 125 3.39 0.75 -14.84
C ASP A 125 3.11 -0.37 -13.83
N TRP A 126 1.83 -0.60 -13.50
CA TRP A 126 1.38 -1.65 -12.59
C TRP A 126 2.03 -3.00 -12.88
N ASN A 127 2.39 -3.71 -11.83
CA ASN A 127 2.94 -5.06 -11.98
C ASN A 127 1.82 -6.02 -12.45
N PRO A 128 1.91 -6.59 -13.68
CA PRO A 128 0.89 -7.48 -14.22
C PRO A 128 0.73 -8.80 -13.46
N ASP A 129 1.75 -9.19 -12.66
CA ASP A 129 1.71 -10.40 -11.83
C ASP A 129 0.89 -10.21 -10.54
N ARG A 130 0.43 -8.99 -10.25
CA ARG A 130 -0.43 -8.72 -9.11
C ARG A 130 -1.89 -8.80 -9.51
N SER A 131 -2.70 -9.32 -8.58
CA SER A 131 -4.14 -9.37 -8.78
C SER A 131 -4.75 -7.98 -8.91
N PRO A 132 -5.93 -7.86 -9.52
CA PRO A 132 -6.74 -6.65 -9.42
C PRO A 132 -6.92 -6.21 -7.97
N ASP A 133 -7.10 -4.91 -7.75
CA ASP A 133 -7.41 -4.37 -6.43
C ASP A 133 -8.82 -4.76 -6.01
N LEU A 134 -8.93 -5.45 -4.89
CA LEU A 134 -10.20 -6.00 -4.41
C LEU A 134 -11.23 -4.94 -3.99
N THR A 135 -10.84 -3.67 -3.86
CA THR A 135 -11.75 -2.58 -3.46
C THR A 135 -12.30 -1.77 -4.63
N ILE A 136 -11.52 -1.62 -5.71
CA ILE A 136 -11.89 -0.80 -6.88
C ILE A 136 -12.03 -1.61 -8.17
N GLU A 137 -11.48 -2.85 -8.21
CA GLU A 137 -11.59 -3.79 -9.33
C GLU A 137 -12.27 -5.10 -8.85
N PHE A 138 -13.26 -5.00 -7.95
CA PHE A 138 -13.85 -6.11 -7.21
C PHE A 138 -14.32 -7.27 -8.10
N GLU A 139 -15.03 -6.98 -9.18
CA GLU A 139 -15.55 -8.01 -10.08
C GLU A 139 -14.42 -8.76 -10.82
N ALA A 140 -13.38 -8.03 -11.25
CA ALA A 140 -12.22 -8.64 -11.89
C ALA A 140 -11.43 -9.49 -10.88
N TRP A 141 -11.27 -9.00 -9.65
CA TRP A 141 -10.61 -9.74 -8.59
C TRP A 141 -11.37 -11.01 -8.19
N SER A 142 -12.66 -10.91 -7.91
CA SER A 142 -13.48 -12.05 -7.46
C SER A 142 -13.57 -13.13 -8.55
N ARG A 143 -13.72 -12.74 -9.80
CA ARG A 143 -13.68 -13.64 -10.96
C ARG A 143 -12.34 -14.36 -11.05
N ASN A 144 -11.23 -13.63 -10.92
CA ASN A 144 -9.89 -14.22 -10.95
C ASN A 144 -9.69 -15.29 -9.87
N ILE A 145 -10.20 -15.07 -8.66
CA ILE A 145 -10.16 -16.08 -7.58
C ILE A 145 -10.97 -17.33 -7.97
N MET A 146 -12.19 -17.15 -8.45
CA MET A 146 -13.10 -18.27 -8.75
C MET A 146 -12.60 -19.10 -9.94
N GLU A 147 -12.18 -18.47 -11.02
CA GLU A 147 -11.65 -19.15 -12.21
C GLU A 147 -10.38 -19.97 -11.92
N ASN A 148 -9.61 -19.55 -10.91
CA ASN A 148 -8.36 -20.19 -10.52
C ASN A 148 -8.46 -20.98 -9.20
N ILE A 149 -9.65 -21.38 -8.78
CA ILE A 149 -9.89 -22.04 -7.48
C ILE A 149 -9.08 -23.35 -7.30
N HIS A 150 -8.65 -23.97 -8.40
CA HIS A 150 -7.82 -25.17 -8.40
C HIS A 150 -6.31 -24.92 -8.48
N HIS A 151 -5.90 -23.64 -8.56
CA HIS A 151 -4.47 -23.32 -8.62
C HIS A 151 -3.74 -23.78 -7.35
N LYS A 152 -2.51 -24.27 -7.50
CA LYS A 152 -1.70 -24.83 -6.42
C LYS A 152 -1.52 -23.88 -5.21
N ASP A 153 -1.55 -22.57 -5.42
CA ASP A 153 -1.43 -21.61 -4.34
C ASP A 153 -2.64 -21.61 -3.40
N LEU A 154 -3.83 -21.95 -3.91
CA LEU A 154 -5.05 -22.08 -3.09
C LEU A 154 -5.08 -23.41 -2.29
N ALA A 155 -4.15 -24.31 -2.52
CA ALA A 155 -3.97 -25.49 -1.65
C ALA A 155 -3.15 -25.16 -0.38
N LYS A 156 -2.53 -23.99 -0.30
CA LYS A 156 -1.82 -23.52 0.90
C LYS A 156 -2.80 -23.15 2.01
N PRO A 157 -2.34 -23.11 3.29
CA PRO A 157 -3.14 -22.58 4.39
C PRO A 157 -3.68 -21.17 4.07
N PHE A 158 -4.92 -20.91 4.46
CA PHE A 158 -5.61 -19.68 4.13
C PHE A 158 -4.83 -18.43 4.58
N TYR A 159 -4.28 -18.44 5.81
CA TYR A 159 -3.49 -17.32 6.31
C TYR A 159 -2.22 -17.02 5.49
N GLU A 160 -1.61 -18.03 4.87
CA GLU A 160 -0.46 -17.84 3.96
C GLU A 160 -0.91 -17.33 2.59
N PHE A 161 -2.00 -17.89 2.06
CA PHE A 161 -2.58 -17.48 0.79
C PHE A 161 -2.91 -16.00 0.77
N LEU A 162 -3.47 -15.46 1.87
CA LEU A 162 -3.82 -14.05 2.00
C LEU A 162 -2.63 -13.08 1.86
N MET A 163 -1.40 -13.55 2.01
CA MET A 163 -0.18 -12.73 1.82
C MET A 163 0.33 -12.72 0.38
N ASN A 164 -0.23 -13.55 -0.48
CA ASN A 164 0.20 -13.66 -1.87
C ASN A 164 -0.47 -12.58 -2.74
N GLN A 165 0.30 -11.56 -3.10
CA GLN A 165 -0.18 -10.40 -3.85
C GLN A 165 -0.67 -10.75 -5.28
N LYS A 166 -0.34 -11.94 -5.79
CA LYS A 166 -0.89 -12.48 -7.03
C LYS A 166 -2.40 -12.73 -6.93
N TRP A 167 -2.92 -12.96 -5.72
CA TRP A 167 -4.30 -13.30 -5.47
C TRP A 167 -5.05 -12.26 -4.64
N ILE A 168 -4.37 -11.71 -3.65
CA ILE A 168 -4.94 -10.74 -2.70
C ILE A 168 -4.00 -9.53 -2.64
N ASN A 169 -4.06 -8.68 -3.67
CA ASN A 169 -3.22 -7.49 -3.74
C ASN A 169 -3.64 -6.47 -2.67
N GLY A 170 -2.70 -6.09 -1.83
CA GLY A 170 -2.96 -5.12 -0.76
C GLY A 170 -2.94 -5.68 0.66
N TYR A 171 -3.18 -6.98 0.83
CA TYR A 171 -3.20 -7.60 2.15
C TYR A 171 -1.81 -7.77 2.75
N GLY A 172 -1.72 -7.51 4.04
CA GLY A 172 -0.55 -7.75 4.86
C GLY A 172 -0.93 -8.39 6.20
N ASN A 173 -0.13 -8.13 7.23
CA ASN A 173 -0.26 -8.85 8.49
C ASN A 173 -1.52 -8.54 9.26
N TYR A 174 -1.96 -7.27 9.30
CA TYR A 174 -3.16 -6.96 10.06
C TYR A 174 -4.42 -7.33 9.29
N LEU A 175 -4.52 -7.01 8.00
CA LEU A 175 -5.70 -7.37 7.20
C LEU A 175 -5.93 -8.88 7.15
N ARG A 176 -4.87 -9.71 7.03
CA ARG A 176 -5.06 -11.17 7.04
C ARG A 176 -5.55 -11.69 8.39
N ALA A 177 -5.04 -11.14 9.50
CA ALA A 177 -5.48 -11.56 10.83
C ALA A 177 -6.94 -11.16 11.08
N GLU A 178 -7.29 -9.93 10.72
CA GLU A 178 -8.64 -9.40 10.84
C GLU A 178 -9.64 -10.13 9.94
N LEU A 179 -9.26 -10.53 8.73
CA LEU A 179 -10.12 -11.32 7.84
C LEU A 179 -10.39 -12.71 8.40
N CYS A 180 -9.37 -13.42 8.87
CA CYS A 180 -9.57 -14.74 9.48
C CYS A 180 -10.50 -14.68 10.68
N GLU A 181 -10.35 -13.66 11.53
CA GLU A 181 -11.23 -13.48 12.70
C GLU A 181 -12.67 -13.17 12.31
N ARG A 182 -12.89 -12.26 11.34
CA ARG A 182 -14.24 -11.86 10.92
C ARG A 182 -14.98 -12.93 10.11
N LEU A 183 -14.24 -13.78 9.42
CA LEU A 183 -14.83 -14.97 8.78
C LEU A 183 -15.19 -16.05 9.79
N ASP A 184 -14.57 -16.03 10.96
CA ASP A 184 -14.70 -17.07 12.01
C ASP A 184 -14.38 -18.48 11.47
N ILE A 185 -13.30 -18.58 10.70
CA ILE A 185 -12.86 -19.78 9.98
C ILE A 185 -11.48 -20.22 10.47
N ASN A 186 -11.25 -21.53 10.50
CA ASN A 186 -9.92 -22.07 10.77
C ASN A 186 -8.92 -21.63 9.71
N PRO A 187 -7.94 -20.77 10.05
CA PRO A 187 -7.01 -20.20 9.10
C PRO A 187 -5.99 -21.19 8.53
N PHE A 188 -5.91 -22.40 9.10
CA PHE A 188 -5.02 -23.48 8.67
C PHE A 188 -5.65 -24.37 7.58
N TRP A 189 -6.94 -24.24 7.30
CA TRP A 189 -7.57 -24.90 6.16
C TRP A 189 -6.97 -24.42 4.85
N ALA A 190 -7.03 -25.27 3.83
CA ALA A 190 -6.61 -24.86 2.50
C ALA A 190 -7.48 -23.68 2.02
N ALA A 191 -6.86 -22.69 1.39
CA ALA A 191 -7.56 -21.50 0.94
C ALA A 191 -8.76 -21.82 0.03
N LYS A 192 -8.61 -22.80 -0.87
CA LYS A 192 -9.70 -23.25 -1.75
C LYS A 192 -10.94 -23.74 -0.96
N ASP A 193 -10.73 -24.37 0.19
CA ASP A 193 -11.83 -24.92 0.98
C ASP A 193 -12.54 -23.80 1.74
N VAL A 194 -11.78 -22.82 2.27
CA VAL A 194 -12.34 -21.59 2.87
C VAL A 194 -13.14 -20.79 1.84
N VAL A 195 -12.57 -20.55 0.66
CA VAL A 195 -13.20 -19.77 -0.41
C VAL A 195 -14.47 -20.45 -0.92
N ARG A 196 -14.49 -21.78 -1.03
CA ARG A 196 -15.67 -22.55 -1.46
C ARG A 196 -16.76 -22.66 -0.41
N TYR A 197 -16.38 -22.60 0.87
CA TYR A 197 -17.32 -22.72 1.97
C TYR A 197 -18.37 -21.60 1.94
N ASP A 198 -17.93 -20.36 1.72
CA ASP A 198 -18.80 -19.21 1.54
C ASP A 198 -18.08 -18.13 0.75
N PHE A 199 -18.15 -18.24 -0.59
CA PHE A 199 -17.44 -17.36 -1.51
C PHE A 199 -17.90 -15.91 -1.42
N GLU A 200 -19.21 -15.70 -1.33
CA GLU A 200 -19.77 -14.35 -1.31
C GLU A 200 -19.35 -13.61 -0.04
N ARG A 201 -19.48 -14.25 1.11
CA ARG A 201 -19.05 -13.69 2.39
C ARG A 201 -17.54 -13.44 2.44
N PHE A 202 -16.75 -14.37 1.89
CA PHE A 202 -15.30 -14.16 1.77
C PHE A 202 -14.99 -12.90 0.97
N CYS A 203 -15.56 -12.75 -0.21
CA CYS A 203 -15.32 -11.61 -1.09
C CYS A 203 -15.79 -10.30 -0.45
N GLU A 204 -16.99 -10.28 0.13
CA GLU A 204 -17.56 -9.12 0.81
C GLU A 204 -16.65 -8.63 1.94
N ILE A 205 -16.30 -9.51 2.87
CA ILE A 205 -15.48 -9.11 4.04
C ILE A 205 -14.06 -8.74 3.60
N ALA A 206 -13.48 -9.49 2.66
CA ALA A 206 -12.14 -9.19 2.16
C ALA A 206 -12.05 -7.80 1.52
N ALA A 207 -13.06 -7.37 0.76
CA ALA A 207 -13.09 -6.04 0.16
C ALA A 207 -13.44 -4.93 1.17
N ARG A 208 -14.30 -5.22 2.14
CA ARG A 208 -14.76 -4.24 3.14
C ARG A 208 -13.68 -3.85 4.12
N LEU A 209 -12.87 -4.78 4.61
CA LEU A 209 -11.87 -4.52 5.65
C LEU A 209 -10.84 -3.43 5.30
N PRO A 210 -10.23 -3.40 4.09
CA PRO A 210 -9.34 -2.32 3.72
C PRO A 210 -10.05 -0.96 3.62
N ILE A 211 -11.32 -0.95 3.24
CA ILE A 211 -12.15 0.28 3.16
C ILE A 211 -12.42 0.81 4.57
N GLU A 212 -12.80 -0.06 5.50
CA GLU A 212 -12.97 0.32 6.90
C GLU A 212 -11.67 0.86 7.50
N ALA A 213 -10.55 0.16 7.26
CA ALA A 213 -9.23 0.60 7.71
C ALA A 213 -8.83 1.96 7.12
N TYR A 214 -9.16 2.23 5.85
CA TYR A 214 -8.92 3.51 5.20
C TYR A 214 -9.68 4.64 5.92
N PHE A 215 -10.97 4.49 6.19
CA PHE A 215 -11.76 5.52 6.88
C PHE A 215 -11.36 5.73 8.34
N LEU A 216 -10.73 4.74 8.97
CA LEU A 216 -10.12 4.86 10.28
C LEU A 216 -8.70 5.45 10.26
N GLY A 217 -8.27 5.99 9.12
CA GLY A 217 -6.96 6.62 8.97
C GLY A 217 -5.79 5.64 8.79
N GLY A 218 -6.07 4.36 8.60
CA GLY A 218 -5.06 3.31 8.46
C GLY A 218 -4.31 2.98 9.75
N GLY A 219 -3.42 2.00 9.70
CA GLY A 219 -2.43 1.76 10.76
C GLY A 219 -1.41 2.91 10.80
N GLN A 220 -0.57 2.91 11.82
CA GLN A 220 0.43 3.97 12.03
C GLN A 220 1.27 4.23 10.78
N ILE A 221 0.97 5.32 10.10
CA ILE A 221 1.89 5.98 9.19
C ILE A 221 2.43 7.20 9.97
N TYR A 222 3.74 7.27 10.11
CA TYR A 222 4.39 8.24 10.98
C TYR A 222 4.22 9.68 10.45
N SER A 223 3.83 10.58 11.35
CA SER A 223 4.00 12.03 11.27
C SER A 223 3.65 12.71 9.94
N TRP A 224 2.50 12.41 9.35
CA TRP A 224 1.97 13.11 8.19
C TRP A 224 0.53 13.57 8.45
N ASN A 225 0.11 14.62 7.78
CA ASN A 225 -1.27 15.06 7.84
C ASN A 225 -2.16 14.05 7.08
N ASN A 226 -3.06 13.41 7.81
CA ASN A 226 -3.97 12.46 7.20
C ASN A 226 -4.94 13.19 6.25
N PRO A 227 -5.07 12.76 4.98
CA PRO A 227 -5.92 13.41 3.99
C PRO A 227 -7.41 13.44 4.37
N LEU A 228 -7.85 12.55 5.26
CA LEU A 228 -9.21 12.55 5.79
C LEU A 228 -9.42 13.53 6.95
N GLY A 229 -8.40 14.31 7.32
CA GLY A 229 -8.45 15.20 8.49
C GLY A 229 -8.49 14.44 9.83
N VAL A 230 -8.26 13.14 9.80
CA VAL A 230 -8.29 12.27 10.97
C VAL A 230 -6.96 12.37 11.71
N THR A 231 -6.98 12.82 12.95
CA THR A 231 -5.80 12.78 13.81
C THR A 231 -5.70 11.42 14.50
N ARG A 232 -4.49 11.01 14.85
CA ARG A 232 -4.27 9.77 15.62
C ARG A 232 -5.12 9.69 16.86
N ASP A 233 -5.22 10.81 17.58
CA ASP A 233 -5.95 10.87 18.86
C ASP A 233 -7.46 10.79 18.64
N SER A 234 -7.97 11.26 17.51
CA SER A 234 -9.41 11.24 17.20
C SER A 234 -9.95 9.87 16.84
N VAL A 235 -9.12 8.94 16.35
CA VAL A 235 -9.56 7.60 15.90
C VAL A 235 -8.86 6.45 16.59
N VAL A 236 -7.99 6.72 17.55
CA VAL A 236 -7.23 5.66 18.22
C VAL A 236 -8.15 4.65 18.92
N GLN A 237 -9.25 5.12 19.47
CA GLN A 237 -10.20 4.27 20.16
C GLN A 237 -10.97 3.39 19.16
N GLU A 238 -11.48 3.96 18.10
CA GLU A 238 -12.19 3.25 17.03
C GLU A 238 -11.26 2.26 16.34
N TRP A 239 -10.03 2.66 16.05
CA TRP A 239 -9.01 1.77 15.49
C TRP A 239 -8.73 0.58 16.41
N ASN A 240 -8.55 0.80 17.71
CA ASN A 240 -8.31 -0.28 18.66
C ASN A 240 -9.54 -1.19 18.85
N GLN A 241 -10.75 -0.64 18.74
CA GLN A 241 -11.99 -1.44 18.75
C GLN A 241 -12.17 -2.24 17.45
N TRP A 242 -11.75 -1.68 16.32
CA TRP A 242 -11.78 -2.33 15.02
C TRP A 242 -10.78 -3.49 14.93
N MET A 243 -9.59 -3.35 15.51
CA MET A 243 -8.55 -4.37 15.57
C MET A 243 -8.93 -5.47 16.56
N LYS A 244 -9.42 -6.63 16.06
CA LYS A 244 -9.85 -7.76 16.88
C LYS A 244 -8.72 -8.77 17.12
N ALA A 245 -7.94 -9.08 16.10
CA ALA A 245 -6.98 -10.18 16.11
C ALA A 245 -5.52 -9.71 16.14
N TYR A 246 -5.17 -8.75 15.32
CA TYR A 246 -3.77 -8.37 15.13
C TYR A 246 -3.17 -7.75 16.39
N LYS A 247 -2.12 -8.41 16.94
CA LYS A 247 -1.45 -8.05 18.21
C LYS A 247 -2.36 -8.09 19.45
N ASN A 248 -3.49 -8.76 19.38
CA ASN A 248 -4.34 -8.94 20.53
C ASN A 248 -3.69 -9.94 21.52
N PRO A 249 -3.49 -9.57 22.80
CA PRO A 249 -2.89 -10.45 23.81
C PRO A 249 -3.66 -11.75 24.07
N GLY A 250 -4.97 -11.76 23.78
CA GLY A 250 -5.83 -12.96 23.90
C GLY A 250 -5.73 -13.93 22.72
N PHE A 251 -4.91 -13.61 21.69
CA PHE A 251 -4.76 -14.42 20.49
C PHE A 251 -3.43 -15.18 20.50
N GLU A 252 -3.45 -16.38 19.95
CA GLU A 252 -2.24 -17.16 19.66
C GLU A 252 -1.50 -16.55 18.47
N ASN A 253 -0.22 -16.89 18.33
CA ASN A 253 0.55 -16.45 17.17
C ASN A 253 1.59 -17.48 16.76
N LEU A 254 1.95 -17.44 15.49
CA LEU A 254 3.03 -18.22 14.89
C LEU A 254 3.88 -17.36 13.96
N ILE A 255 5.05 -17.85 13.62
CA ILE A 255 5.89 -17.28 12.55
C ILE A 255 5.62 -18.06 11.27
N ASP A 256 5.17 -17.37 10.21
CA ASP A 256 4.93 -17.98 8.92
C ASP A 256 6.22 -18.27 8.15
N ASN A 257 6.13 -18.96 7.01
CA ASN A 257 7.25 -19.28 6.14
C ASN A 257 7.98 -18.05 5.58
N GLY A 258 7.37 -16.88 5.63
CA GLY A 258 7.96 -15.59 5.25
C GLY A 258 8.60 -14.84 6.42
N GLY A 259 8.71 -15.47 7.60
CA GLY A 259 9.27 -14.87 8.82
C GLY A 259 8.39 -13.82 9.47
N ARG A 260 7.09 -13.79 9.14
CA ARG A 260 6.13 -12.81 9.65
C ARG A 260 5.25 -13.43 10.71
N ARG A 261 4.96 -12.67 11.78
CA ARG A 261 4.08 -13.13 12.86
C ARG A 261 2.61 -13.00 12.43
N PHE A 262 1.86 -14.12 12.52
CA PHE A 262 0.43 -14.20 12.28
C PHE A 262 -0.31 -14.45 13.59
N TRP A 263 -1.41 -13.73 13.84
CA TRP A 263 -2.26 -13.88 15.02
C TRP A 263 -3.59 -14.54 14.63
N TYR A 264 -4.04 -15.48 15.48
CA TYR A 264 -5.26 -16.24 15.25
C TYR A 264 -5.95 -16.59 16.58
N HIS A 265 -7.26 -16.81 16.51
CA HIS A 265 -8.06 -17.14 17.68
C HIS A 265 -7.63 -18.49 18.31
N PRO A 266 -7.48 -18.60 19.66
CA PRO A 266 -7.01 -19.82 20.33
C PRO A 266 -7.82 -21.08 20.03
N LYS A 267 -9.11 -20.95 19.69
CA LYS A 267 -9.98 -22.09 19.34
C LYS A 267 -9.50 -22.86 18.10
N TRP A 268 -8.59 -22.30 17.30
CA TRP A 268 -8.03 -22.91 16.10
C TRP A 268 -6.67 -23.59 16.32
N LYS A 269 -6.27 -23.71 17.59
CA LYS A 269 -4.97 -24.31 17.96
C LYS A 269 -4.93 -25.82 17.72
#